data_6d87828b22bf285faa310fbf2595accd
#
_entry.id   6d87828b22bf285faa310fbf2595accd
#
_cell.length_a   1.000
_cell.length_b   1.000
_cell.length_c   1.000
_cell.angle_alpha   90.00
_cell.angle_beta   90.00
_cell.angle_gamma   90.00
#
_symmetry.space_group_name_H-M   'P 1'
#
loop_
_entity.id
_entity.type
_entity.pdbx_description
1 polymer ?
#
loop_
_entity_poly.entity_id
_entity_poly.type
_entity_poly.pdbx_seq_one_letter_code
_entity_poly.pdbx_strand_id
1 'polypeptide(L)'
;MKKLFGILCVLAAAVLAGCTPSNNEPQDEAKIGYDGGVFVLCEGTFSAGNSSLYHYHPERKEVTANVFNKANNAKLGDTAQSLYMYNGLLFVVVNNSGVVFALDRTTGEVKGMFDNLVSPRFVAIDGTGTKGYISQMYTSEVVTFDPRTLQRTGSITLEGIAGSEQMVVWGDKLFIASWSNDHKITVLNTNTDQQIATFEVGVQPYSMVLDKNDTLWVVCDGGNEYSQLPEGVTMEAPSLWKISAETHEATKVFDFEAGGWFRSRLAINGSGDTLYFIYDAVWAIDIATGNLPAEPLITIEGYGQYGIGIDPVSEDIYIADAKDYASNGEVLRYSSEGELIDTFEVGLMPSKFAFFAE
;
A
#
# COMPACT_ATOMS: atom_id res chain seq x y z
N MET A 1 -87.13 -14.83 -48.21
CA MET A 1 -86.31 -14.36 -49.35
C MET A 1 -84.86 -14.64 -48.98
N LYS A 2 -84.33 -15.60 -49.69
CA LYS A 2 -82.96 -16.12 -49.43
C LYS A 2 -81.92 -15.31 -50.26
N LYS A 3 -80.84 -14.93 -49.62
CA LYS A 3 -79.62 -14.51 -50.42
C LYS A 3 -78.40 -15.29 -49.90
N LEU A 4 -77.96 -16.08 -50.83
CA LEU A 4 -76.69 -16.78 -50.81
C LEU A 4 -75.48 -15.78 -50.83
N PHE A 5 -74.52 -16.00 -50.00
CA PHE A 5 -73.15 -15.38 -50.21
C PHE A 5 -72.10 -16.48 -50.25
N GLY A 6 -71.41 -16.44 -51.40
CA GLY A 6 -70.36 -17.41 -51.69
C GLY A 6 -69.10 -17.11 -50.87
N ILE A 7 -68.46 -18.18 -50.49
CA ILE A 7 -67.17 -18.18 -49.82
C ILE A 7 -66.08 -18.27 -50.85
N LEU A 8 -65.22 -17.24 -50.90
CA LEU A 8 -63.98 -17.22 -51.68
C LEU A 8 -62.83 -17.67 -50.78
N CYS A 9 -62.28 -18.87 -51.07
CA CYS A 9 -61.07 -19.34 -50.38
C CYS A 9 -59.86 -18.68 -50.98
N VAL A 10 -59.15 -17.89 -50.20
CA VAL A 10 -57.82 -17.40 -50.51
C VAL A 10 -56.80 -18.27 -49.77
N LEU A 11 -56.00 -19.04 -50.47
CA LEU A 11 -54.83 -19.74 -49.93
C LEU A 11 -53.75 -18.72 -49.63
N ALA A 12 -53.42 -18.51 -48.36
CA ALA A 12 -52.27 -17.80 -47.90
C ALA A 12 -51.14 -18.81 -47.68
N ALA A 13 -50.09 -18.73 -48.50
CA ALA A 13 -48.85 -19.47 -48.29
C ALA A 13 -48.09 -18.87 -47.12
N ALA A 14 -48.00 -19.58 -46.00
CA ALA A 14 -47.18 -19.21 -44.88
C ALA A 14 -45.72 -19.49 -45.18
N VAL A 15 -44.94 -18.43 -45.31
CA VAL A 15 -43.47 -18.50 -45.30
C VAL A 15 -43.01 -18.66 -43.86
N LEU A 16 -42.57 -19.86 -43.50
CA LEU A 16 -41.90 -20.13 -42.25
C LEU A 16 -40.48 -19.49 -42.31
N ALA A 17 -40.36 -18.28 -41.79
CA ALA A 17 -39.06 -17.72 -41.45
C ALA A 17 -38.52 -18.48 -40.22
N GLY A 18 -37.53 -19.33 -40.41
CA GLY A 18 -36.83 -20.00 -39.33
C GLY A 18 -36.08 -18.97 -38.50
N CYS A 19 -36.56 -18.73 -37.27
CA CYS A 19 -35.73 -18.09 -36.24
C CYS A 19 -34.65 -19.09 -35.83
N THR A 20 -33.41 -18.92 -36.26
CA THR A 20 -32.25 -19.52 -35.62
C THR A 20 -32.16 -18.91 -34.22
N PRO A 21 -32.14 -19.71 -33.13
CA PRO A 21 -31.83 -19.18 -31.83
C PRO A 21 -30.39 -18.66 -31.86
N SER A 22 -30.20 -17.37 -31.65
CA SER A 22 -28.89 -16.84 -31.36
C SER A 22 -28.48 -17.45 -30.02
N ASN A 23 -27.55 -18.39 -30.04
CA ASN A 23 -26.80 -18.80 -28.88
C ASN A 23 -25.95 -17.58 -28.47
N ASN A 24 -26.54 -16.66 -27.72
CA ASN A 24 -25.81 -15.81 -26.81
C ASN A 24 -25.50 -16.70 -25.60
N GLU A 25 -24.52 -17.59 -25.72
CA GLU A 25 -23.76 -18.00 -24.56
C GLU A 25 -23.18 -16.69 -24.00
N PRO A 26 -23.28 -16.43 -22.66
CA PRO A 26 -22.53 -15.36 -22.07
C PRO A 26 -21.08 -15.63 -22.49
N GLN A 27 -20.47 -14.70 -23.22
CA GLN A 27 -19.03 -14.72 -23.36
C GLN A 27 -18.54 -14.68 -21.91
N ASP A 28 -17.92 -15.77 -21.43
CA ASP A 28 -17.08 -15.73 -20.24
C ASP A 28 -16.15 -14.55 -20.48
N GLU A 29 -16.40 -13.43 -19.78
CA GLU A 29 -15.43 -12.37 -19.69
C GLU A 29 -14.19 -13.07 -19.16
N ALA A 30 -13.17 -13.17 -19.99
CA ALA A 30 -11.92 -13.82 -19.63
C ALA A 30 -11.54 -13.21 -18.28
N LYS A 31 -11.48 -14.03 -17.22
CA LYS A 31 -11.08 -13.57 -15.89
C LYS A 31 -9.77 -12.85 -16.09
N ILE A 32 -9.78 -11.54 -15.86
CA ILE A 32 -8.58 -10.71 -15.99
C ILE A 32 -7.63 -11.23 -14.92
N GLY A 33 -6.63 -11.98 -15.33
CA GLY A 33 -5.56 -12.44 -14.44
C GLY A 33 -4.50 -11.35 -14.35
N TYR A 34 -4.14 -10.94 -13.14
CA TYR A 34 -3.00 -10.05 -12.90
C TYR A 34 -1.75 -10.94 -12.85
N ASP A 35 -0.90 -10.86 -13.86
CA ASP A 35 0.24 -11.75 -14.10
C ASP A 35 1.60 -11.04 -13.99
N GLY A 36 1.61 -9.80 -13.52
CA GLY A 36 2.79 -8.95 -13.37
C GLY A 36 2.41 -7.50 -13.15
N GLY A 37 3.41 -6.61 -13.12
CA GLY A 37 3.20 -5.18 -12.97
C GLY A 37 3.05 -4.71 -11.53
N VAL A 38 2.19 -3.72 -11.29
CA VAL A 38 2.07 -3.04 -10.00
C VAL A 38 0.62 -2.75 -9.65
N PHE A 39 0.26 -3.02 -8.39
CA PHE A 39 -0.96 -2.49 -7.80
C PHE A 39 -0.71 -1.09 -7.25
N VAL A 40 -1.66 -0.19 -7.52
CA VAL A 40 -1.66 1.19 -7.02
C VAL A 40 -2.88 1.37 -6.11
N LEU A 41 -2.63 1.72 -4.86
CA LEU A 41 -3.67 2.02 -3.88
C LEU A 41 -3.96 3.51 -3.85
N CYS A 42 -5.23 3.85 -3.99
CA CYS A 42 -5.72 5.21 -3.86
C CYS A 42 -6.52 5.32 -2.55
N GLU A 43 -6.09 6.22 -1.68
CA GLU A 43 -6.67 6.39 -0.33
C GLU A 43 -8.12 6.84 -0.38
N GLY A 44 -8.46 7.64 -1.40
CA GLY A 44 -9.74 8.32 -1.44
C GLY A 44 -9.81 9.50 -0.48
N THR A 45 -10.94 10.17 -0.43
CA THR A 45 -11.19 11.27 0.51
C THR A 45 -11.64 10.71 1.85
N PHE A 46 -11.06 11.19 2.94
CA PHE A 46 -11.43 10.79 4.30
C PHE A 46 -12.93 10.93 4.56
N SER A 47 -13.53 9.91 5.12
CA SER A 47 -14.98 9.76 5.39
C SER A 47 -15.88 9.67 4.14
N ALA A 48 -15.33 9.48 2.94
CA ALA A 48 -16.12 9.37 1.71
C ALA A 48 -16.37 7.92 1.26
N GLY A 49 -15.62 6.95 1.78
CA GLY A 49 -15.77 5.54 1.43
C GLY A 49 -15.49 5.26 -0.05
N ASN A 50 -14.52 5.97 -0.64
CA ASN A 50 -14.20 5.96 -2.06
C ASN A 50 -12.76 5.55 -2.37
N SER A 51 -12.10 4.85 -1.45
CA SER A 51 -10.81 4.20 -1.72
C SER A 51 -10.90 3.24 -2.90
N SER A 52 -9.83 3.11 -3.65
CA SER A 52 -9.80 2.24 -4.84
C SER A 52 -8.44 1.58 -5.04
N LEU A 53 -8.45 0.44 -5.70
CA LEU A 53 -7.27 -0.32 -6.07
C LEU A 53 -7.19 -0.40 -7.59
N TYR A 54 -6.05 -0.02 -8.13
CA TYR A 54 -5.72 -0.07 -9.56
C TYR A 54 -4.62 -1.10 -9.81
N HIS A 55 -4.53 -1.57 -11.02
CA HIS A 55 -3.42 -2.38 -11.48
C HIS A 55 -2.89 -1.80 -12.79
N TYR A 56 -1.57 -1.66 -12.91
CA TYR A 56 -0.89 -1.25 -14.12
C TYR A 56 0.09 -2.32 -14.58
N HIS A 57 0.01 -2.68 -15.87
CA HIS A 57 0.95 -3.60 -16.51
C HIS A 57 1.93 -2.82 -17.39
N PRO A 58 3.22 -2.72 -17.01
CA PRO A 58 4.16 -1.81 -17.66
C PRO A 58 4.50 -2.17 -19.10
N GLU A 59 4.56 -3.46 -19.45
CA GLU A 59 4.87 -3.90 -20.81
C GLU A 59 3.69 -3.65 -21.77
N ARG A 60 2.45 -3.88 -21.33
CA ARG A 60 1.23 -3.66 -22.11
C ARG A 60 0.74 -2.21 -22.07
N LYS A 61 1.23 -1.42 -21.12
CA LYS A 61 0.77 -0.07 -20.77
C LYS A 61 -0.74 -0.03 -20.51
N GLU A 62 -1.25 -1.03 -19.82
CA GLU A 62 -2.66 -1.21 -19.51
C GLU A 62 -2.96 -0.90 -18.06
N VAL A 63 -3.98 -0.06 -17.84
CA VAL A 63 -4.51 0.26 -16.51
C VAL A 63 -5.83 -0.45 -16.29
N THR A 64 -5.92 -1.25 -15.24
CA THR A 64 -7.19 -1.80 -14.76
C THR A 64 -7.64 -1.03 -13.54
N ALA A 65 -8.72 -0.28 -13.68
CA ALA A 65 -9.32 0.50 -12.60
C ALA A 65 -10.22 -0.37 -11.71
N ASN A 66 -10.31 -0.01 -10.43
CA ASN A 66 -11.29 -0.58 -9.48
C ASN A 66 -11.21 -2.11 -9.36
N VAL A 67 -10.00 -2.64 -9.25
CA VAL A 67 -9.71 -4.09 -9.14
C VAL A 67 -10.60 -4.77 -8.09
N PHE A 68 -10.62 -4.24 -6.87
CA PHE A 68 -11.42 -4.80 -5.77
C PHE A 68 -12.91 -4.84 -6.08
N ASN A 69 -13.46 -3.72 -6.58
CA ASN A 69 -14.90 -3.60 -6.86
C ASN A 69 -15.33 -4.56 -7.97
N LYS A 70 -14.52 -4.70 -9.02
CA LYS A 70 -14.78 -5.61 -10.14
C LYS A 70 -14.77 -7.08 -9.72
N ALA A 71 -13.80 -7.46 -8.89
CA ALA A 71 -13.65 -8.85 -8.46
C ALA A 71 -14.70 -9.26 -7.40
N ASN A 72 -15.16 -8.32 -6.54
CA ASN A 72 -15.94 -8.65 -5.35
C ASN A 72 -17.35 -8.04 -5.33
N ASN A 73 -17.72 -7.25 -6.34
CA ASN A 73 -19.00 -6.51 -6.40
C ASN A 73 -19.28 -5.71 -5.11
N ALA A 74 -18.24 -5.10 -4.53
CA ALA A 74 -18.28 -4.38 -3.26
C ALA A 74 -17.36 -3.15 -3.33
N LYS A 75 -17.55 -2.17 -2.43
CA LYS A 75 -16.62 -1.05 -2.25
C LYS A 75 -15.43 -1.50 -1.41
N LEU A 76 -14.23 -0.97 -1.72
CA LEU A 76 -13.02 -1.23 -0.93
C LEU A 76 -13.14 -0.66 0.50
N GLY A 77 -13.65 0.56 0.61
CA GLY A 77 -13.86 1.21 1.90
C GLY A 77 -13.34 2.64 1.95
N ASP A 78 -12.93 3.07 3.13
CA ASP A 78 -12.55 4.45 3.44
C ASP A 78 -11.13 4.53 3.97
N THR A 79 -10.33 5.39 3.36
CA THR A 79 -8.92 5.65 3.70
C THR A 79 -8.07 4.37 3.65
N ALA A 80 -7.86 3.87 2.45
CA ALA A 80 -6.96 2.72 2.25
C ALA A 80 -5.51 3.14 2.49
N GLN A 81 -4.81 2.42 3.40
CA GLN A 81 -3.57 2.89 4.03
C GLN A 81 -2.31 2.24 3.51
N SER A 82 -2.32 0.94 3.28
CA SER A 82 -1.13 0.20 2.88
C SER A 82 -1.46 -1.07 2.10
N LEU A 83 -0.47 -1.53 1.35
CA LEU A 83 -0.45 -2.80 0.63
C LEU A 83 0.68 -3.67 1.18
N TYR A 84 0.47 -4.97 1.23
CA TYR A 84 1.51 -5.95 1.53
C TYR A 84 1.30 -7.21 0.71
N MET A 85 2.28 -7.58 -0.09
CA MET A 85 2.20 -8.77 -0.96
C MET A 85 2.96 -9.93 -0.33
N TYR A 86 2.31 -11.08 -0.23
CA TYR A 86 2.92 -12.28 0.34
C TYR A 86 2.29 -13.56 -0.21
N ASN A 87 3.11 -14.46 -0.74
CA ASN A 87 2.73 -15.83 -1.14
C ASN A 87 1.41 -15.91 -1.94
N GLY A 88 1.31 -15.12 -3.00
CA GLY A 88 0.12 -15.09 -3.87
C GLY A 88 -1.06 -14.29 -3.32
N LEU A 89 -0.93 -13.69 -2.15
CA LEU A 89 -1.92 -12.80 -1.56
C LEU A 89 -1.48 -11.34 -1.64
N LEU A 90 -2.45 -10.46 -1.82
CA LEU A 90 -2.32 -9.02 -1.65
C LEU A 90 -3.16 -8.60 -0.44
N PHE A 91 -2.50 -8.20 0.63
CA PHE A 91 -3.19 -7.59 1.77
C PHE A 91 -3.43 -6.11 1.51
N VAL A 92 -4.68 -5.67 1.69
CA VAL A 92 -5.10 -4.27 1.55
C VAL A 92 -5.63 -3.79 2.89
N VAL A 93 -4.92 -2.85 3.48
CA VAL A 93 -5.30 -2.26 4.77
C VAL A 93 -6.18 -1.05 4.53
N VAL A 94 -7.39 -1.04 5.11
CA VAL A 94 -8.35 0.05 4.97
C VAL A 94 -8.61 0.67 6.34
N ASN A 95 -7.88 1.74 6.62
CA ASN A 95 -7.73 2.33 7.95
C ASN A 95 -9.05 2.77 8.59
N ASN A 96 -9.78 3.69 7.94
CA ASN A 96 -11.00 4.27 8.52
C ASN A 96 -12.20 3.31 8.48
N SER A 97 -12.13 2.25 7.67
CA SER A 97 -13.08 1.15 7.68
C SER A 97 -12.78 0.09 8.74
N GLY A 98 -11.61 0.13 9.40
CA GLY A 98 -11.20 -0.84 10.41
C GLY A 98 -11.09 -2.27 9.88
N VAL A 99 -10.64 -2.44 8.62
CA VAL A 99 -10.59 -3.74 7.96
C VAL A 99 -9.27 -3.94 7.21
N VAL A 100 -8.83 -5.20 7.14
CA VAL A 100 -7.78 -5.68 6.24
C VAL A 100 -8.35 -6.79 5.38
N PHE A 101 -8.26 -6.65 4.06
CA PHE A 101 -8.60 -7.70 3.11
C PHE A 101 -7.34 -8.46 2.69
N ALA A 102 -7.43 -9.77 2.57
CA ALA A 102 -6.47 -10.61 1.89
C ALA A 102 -7.06 -11.03 0.54
N LEU A 103 -6.51 -10.52 -0.55
CA LEU A 103 -6.96 -10.79 -1.92
C LEU A 103 -6.06 -11.82 -2.58
N ASP A 104 -6.62 -12.64 -3.44
CA ASP A 104 -5.81 -13.35 -4.43
C ASP A 104 -5.16 -12.34 -5.38
N ARG A 105 -3.83 -12.32 -5.44
CA ARG A 105 -3.10 -11.31 -6.22
C ARG A 105 -3.38 -11.39 -7.73
N THR A 106 -3.83 -12.56 -8.24
CA THR A 106 -4.05 -12.76 -9.67
C THR A 106 -5.48 -12.46 -10.09
N THR A 107 -6.47 -12.57 -9.20
CA THR A 107 -7.88 -12.35 -9.51
C THR A 107 -8.48 -11.13 -8.83
N GLY A 108 -7.85 -10.62 -7.76
CA GLY A 108 -8.40 -9.55 -6.91
C GLY A 108 -9.55 -10.00 -6.02
N GLU A 109 -9.91 -11.31 -6.01
CA GLU A 109 -10.96 -11.88 -5.18
C GLU A 109 -10.55 -11.93 -3.70
N VAL A 110 -11.48 -11.63 -2.79
CA VAL A 110 -11.26 -11.76 -1.35
C VAL A 110 -11.12 -13.24 -0.96
N LYS A 111 -10.02 -13.59 -0.32
CA LYS A 111 -9.75 -14.90 0.28
C LYS A 111 -9.93 -14.89 1.80
N GLY A 112 -9.75 -13.73 2.43
CA GLY A 112 -9.93 -13.53 3.86
C GLY A 112 -10.11 -12.06 4.21
N MET A 113 -10.62 -11.81 5.41
CA MET A 113 -10.87 -10.47 5.92
C MET A 113 -10.67 -10.45 7.43
N PHE A 114 -10.05 -9.39 7.93
CA PHE A 114 -9.92 -9.08 9.35
C PHE A 114 -10.67 -7.79 9.60
N ASP A 115 -11.71 -7.83 10.40
CA ASP A 115 -12.56 -6.70 10.76
C ASP A 115 -12.43 -6.31 12.23
N ASN A 116 -13.17 -5.28 12.65
CA ASN A 116 -13.17 -4.75 14.01
C ASN A 116 -11.75 -4.36 14.49
N LEU A 117 -10.95 -3.80 13.58
CA LEU A 117 -9.63 -3.28 13.86
C LEU A 117 -9.71 -1.79 14.22
N VAL A 118 -8.79 -1.34 15.08
CA VAL A 118 -8.71 0.07 15.52
C VAL A 118 -7.73 0.82 14.64
N SER A 119 -8.22 1.44 13.57
CA SER A 119 -7.39 2.17 12.60
C SER A 119 -6.15 1.36 12.16
N PRO A 120 -6.32 0.22 11.47
CA PRO A 120 -5.20 -0.63 11.05
C PRO A 120 -4.25 0.11 10.11
N ARG A 121 -2.95 -0.19 10.21
CA ARG A 121 -1.91 0.54 9.48
C ARG A 121 -1.12 -0.32 8.52
N PHE A 122 -0.53 -1.41 8.98
CA PHE A 122 0.34 -2.27 8.18
C PHE A 122 0.12 -3.75 8.49
N VAL A 123 0.50 -4.58 7.54
CA VAL A 123 0.64 -6.02 7.70
C VAL A 123 2.13 -6.36 7.60
N ALA A 124 2.57 -7.29 8.43
CA ALA A 124 3.87 -7.95 8.30
C ALA A 124 3.69 -9.45 8.54
N ILE A 125 4.56 -10.28 7.95
CA ILE A 125 4.57 -11.72 8.18
C ILE A 125 5.98 -12.12 8.61
N ASP A 126 6.08 -12.97 9.63
CA ASP A 126 7.37 -13.45 10.16
C ASP A 126 8.20 -14.18 9.10
N GLY A 127 9.50 -14.30 9.34
CA GLY A 127 10.42 -14.95 8.39
C GLY A 127 10.12 -16.43 8.12
N THR A 128 9.30 -17.08 8.96
CA THR A 128 8.88 -18.48 8.77
C THR A 128 7.57 -18.61 7.97
N GLY A 129 6.84 -17.52 7.76
CA GLY A 129 5.54 -17.54 7.11
C GLY A 129 4.44 -18.21 7.92
N THR A 130 4.60 -18.29 9.24
CA THR A 130 3.63 -18.97 10.13
C THR A 130 2.78 -18.00 10.93
N LYS A 131 3.24 -16.76 11.09
CA LYS A 131 2.53 -15.74 11.85
C LYS A 131 2.53 -14.40 11.12
N GLY A 132 1.35 -13.81 11.00
CA GLY A 132 1.13 -12.47 10.51
C GLY A 132 0.77 -11.50 11.64
N TYR A 133 1.06 -10.23 11.42
CA TYR A 133 0.84 -9.13 12.34
C TYR A 133 0.09 -8.00 11.63
N ILE A 134 -0.84 -7.35 12.34
CA ILE A 134 -1.52 -6.13 11.87
C ILE A 134 -1.30 -5.05 12.93
N SER A 135 -0.64 -3.97 12.54
CA SER A 135 -0.45 -2.80 13.40
C SER A 135 -1.68 -1.90 13.41
N GLN A 136 -1.85 -1.15 14.50
CA GLN A 136 -3.02 -0.31 14.74
C GLN A 136 -2.60 1.02 15.37
N MET A 137 -3.13 2.13 14.87
CA MET A 137 -2.65 3.48 15.20
C MET A 137 -3.02 3.96 16.61
N TYR A 138 -4.20 3.61 17.12
CA TYR A 138 -4.75 4.17 18.36
C TYR A 138 -4.95 3.12 19.46
N THR A 139 -4.15 2.08 19.44
CA THR A 139 -4.10 1.06 20.48
C THR A 139 -2.70 0.47 20.56
N SER A 140 -2.29 0.08 21.77
CA SER A 140 -1.04 -0.65 22.00
C SER A 140 -1.09 -2.12 21.53
N GLU A 141 -2.23 -2.60 20.99
CA GLU A 141 -2.37 -3.97 20.53
C GLU A 141 -1.92 -4.12 19.06
N VAL A 142 -1.09 -5.12 18.79
CA VAL A 142 -0.81 -5.67 17.46
C VAL A 142 -1.60 -6.96 17.32
N VAL A 143 -2.46 -7.04 16.31
CA VAL A 143 -3.26 -8.25 16.05
C VAL A 143 -2.40 -9.31 15.41
N THR A 144 -2.56 -10.58 15.81
CA THR A 144 -1.86 -11.73 15.22
C THR A 144 -2.82 -12.62 14.44
N PHE A 145 -2.33 -13.23 13.36
CA PHE A 145 -3.08 -14.15 12.51
C PHE A 145 -2.20 -15.24 11.89
N ASP A 146 -2.80 -16.34 11.45
CA ASP A 146 -2.12 -17.37 10.63
C ASP A 146 -2.28 -16.99 9.14
N PRO A 147 -1.21 -16.67 8.41
CA PRO A 147 -1.28 -16.24 7.01
C PRO A 147 -1.72 -17.34 6.03
N ARG A 148 -1.71 -18.60 6.43
CA ARG A 148 -2.12 -19.76 5.61
C ARG A 148 -3.62 -19.99 5.70
N THR A 149 -4.20 -19.77 6.88
CA THR A 149 -5.65 -19.96 7.13
C THR A 149 -6.43 -18.65 7.10
N LEU A 150 -5.75 -17.51 7.17
CA LEU A 150 -6.31 -16.17 7.26
C LEU A 150 -7.24 -16.01 8.49
N GLN A 151 -6.93 -16.70 9.57
CA GLN A 151 -7.68 -16.63 10.83
C GLN A 151 -6.89 -15.82 11.86
N ARG A 152 -7.58 -14.91 12.55
CA ARG A 152 -7.03 -14.19 13.70
C ARG A 152 -6.68 -15.20 14.81
N THR A 153 -5.46 -15.13 15.34
CA THR A 153 -4.96 -16.01 16.40
C THR A 153 -4.96 -15.33 17.77
N GLY A 154 -4.91 -14.00 17.82
CA GLY A 154 -4.91 -13.22 19.07
C GLY A 154 -4.48 -11.78 18.87
N SER A 155 -3.90 -11.22 19.91
CA SER A 155 -3.21 -9.92 19.91
C SER A 155 -2.08 -9.91 20.92
N ILE A 156 -1.09 -9.03 20.70
CA ILE A 156 0.04 -8.77 21.59
C ILE A 156 -0.09 -7.33 22.05
N THR A 157 -0.11 -7.10 23.36
CA THR A 157 -0.10 -5.75 23.93
C THR A 157 1.35 -5.28 24.05
N LEU A 158 1.67 -4.14 23.46
CA LEU A 158 2.97 -3.51 23.54
C LEU A 158 3.03 -2.57 24.76
N GLU A 159 4.13 -2.63 25.48
CA GLU A 159 4.33 -1.79 26.65
C GLU A 159 5.01 -0.46 26.29
N GLY A 160 4.57 0.63 26.92
CA GLY A 160 5.20 1.94 26.80
C GLY A 160 4.98 2.69 25.50
N ILE A 161 4.02 2.24 24.66
CA ILE A 161 3.58 2.94 23.43
C ILE A 161 2.06 2.98 23.37
N ALA A 162 1.52 3.97 22.65
CA ALA A 162 0.07 4.16 22.51
C ALA A 162 -0.49 3.65 21.17
N GLY A 163 0.37 3.34 20.21
CA GLY A 163 -0.02 2.87 18.88
C GLY A 163 1.14 2.29 18.10
N SER A 164 0.82 1.54 17.07
CA SER A 164 1.78 0.91 16.18
C SER A 164 1.56 1.32 14.73
N GLU A 165 2.65 1.50 14.00
CA GLU A 165 2.67 1.97 12.62
C GLU A 165 3.36 0.94 11.72
N GLN A 166 4.31 1.36 10.89
CA GLN A 166 5.03 0.46 9.99
C GLN A 166 5.84 -0.58 10.77
N MET A 167 5.87 -1.78 10.23
CA MET A 167 6.55 -2.94 10.78
C MET A 167 7.55 -3.49 9.77
N VAL A 168 8.73 -3.92 10.26
CA VAL A 168 9.77 -4.56 9.45
C VAL A 168 10.25 -5.82 10.17
N VAL A 169 10.30 -6.94 9.46
CA VAL A 169 10.81 -8.22 9.97
C VAL A 169 12.28 -8.38 9.60
N TRP A 170 13.09 -8.79 10.56
CA TRP A 170 14.45 -9.25 10.37
C TRP A 170 14.74 -10.46 11.25
N GLY A 171 15.01 -11.61 10.63
CA GLY A 171 15.19 -12.86 11.34
C GLY A 171 13.98 -13.22 12.20
N ASP A 172 14.19 -13.37 13.49
CA ASP A 172 13.15 -13.62 14.50
C ASP A 172 12.68 -12.34 15.22
N LYS A 173 12.97 -11.18 14.68
CA LYS A 173 12.60 -9.87 15.23
C LYS A 173 11.59 -9.15 14.35
N LEU A 174 10.61 -8.52 14.98
CA LEU A 174 9.66 -7.60 14.36
C LEU A 174 9.89 -6.21 14.96
N PHE A 175 10.39 -5.28 14.14
CA PHE A 175 10.55 -3.87 14.48
C PHE A 175 9.26 -3.12 14.20
N ILE A 176 8.77 -2.35 15.15
CA ILE A 176 7.48 -1.66 15.10
C ILE A 176 7.71 -0.17 15.41
N ALA A 177 7.39 0.69 14.47
CA ALA A 177 7.43 2.13 14.66
C ALA A 177 6.23 2.62 15.47
N SER A 178 6.44 3.59 16.35
CA SER A 178 5.39 4.28 17.10
C SER A 178 5.28 5.72 16.60
N TRP A 179 4.67 5.89 15.42
CA TRP A 179 4.56 7.21 14.79
C TRP A 179 3.60 8.14 15.51
N SER A 180 2.42 7.64 15.88
CA SER A 180 1.38 8.48 16.46
C SER A 180 1.77 8.94 17.85
N ASN A 181 2.15 10.22 17.96
CA ASN A 181 2.45 10.90 19.23
C ASN A 181 3.58 10.23 20.03
N ASP A 182 4.60 9.69 19.38
CA ASP A 182 5.71 8.99 20.05
C ASP A 182 7.04 9.21 19.29
N HIS A 183 8.13 8.64 19.80
CA HIS A 183 9.49 8.71 19.24
C HIS A 183 10.24 7.37 19.39
N LYS A 184 9.50 6.26 19.44
CA LYS A 184 10.05 4.95 19.78
C LYS A 184 9.95 3.94 18.67
N ILE A 185 10.88 3.00 18.69
CA ILE A 185 10.82 1.73 17.97
C ILE A 185 10.75 0.62 19.01
N THR A 186 9.78 -0.27 18.89
CA THR A 186 9.60 -1.47 19.71
C THR A 186 10.02 -2.70 18.93
N VAL A 187 10.67 -3.66 19.58
CA VAL A 187 11.09 -4.93 18.99
C VAL A 187 10.41 -6.08 19.70
N LEU A 188 9.69 -6.91 18.92
CA LEU A 188 9.15 -8.18 19.35
C LEU A 188 10.02 -9.34 18.85
N ASN A 189 10.19 -10.38 19.68
CA ASN A 189 10.66 -11.67 19.20
C ASN A 189 9.48 -12.46 18.62
N THR A 190 9.51 -12.82 17.33
CA THR A 190 8.40 -13.45 16.62
C THR A 190 8.15 -14.91 17.06
N ASN A 191 9.15 -15.58 17.66
CA ASN A 191 9.00 -16.94 18.14
C ASN A 191 8.27 -16.99 19.50
N THR A 192 8.47 -15.97 20.36
CA THR A 192 7.95 -15.96 21.74
C THR A 192 6.83 -14.96 21.96
N ASP A 193 6.58 -14.05 21.02
CA ASP A 193 5.65 -12.93 21.10
C ASP A 193 5.98 -11.94 22.24
N GLN A 194 7.22 -11.95 22.72
CA GLN A 194 7.66 -11.05 23.79
C GLN A 194 8.31 -9.80 23.22
N GLN A 195 7.99 -8.68 23.82
CA GLN A 195 8.71 -7.43 23.61
C GLN A 195 10.10 -7.57 24.25
N ILE A 196 11.15 -7.46 23.43
CA ILE A 196 12.54 -7.67 23.85
C ILE A 196 13.34 -6.37 23.94
N ALA A 197 12.89 -5.32 23.27
CA ALA A 197 13.51 -4.00 23.32
C ALA A 197 12.49 -2.89 23.02
N THR A 198 12.76 -1.70 23.54
CA THR A 198 12.17 -0.43 23.10
C THR A 198 13.28 0.61 23.22
N PHE A 199 13.48 1.41 22.19
CA PHE A 199 14.50 2.45 22.16
C PHE A 199 14.00 3.69 21.42
N GLU A 200 14.66 4.82 21.67
CA GLU A 200 14.25 6.12 21.15
C GLU A 200 14.97 6.41 19.81
N VAL A 201 14.27 7.08 18.93
CA VAL A 201 14.75 7.70 17.69
C VAL A 201 14.22 9.13 17.62
N GLY A 202 14.17 9.73 16.45
CA GLY A 202 13.50 11.03 16.26
C GLY A 202 11.99 10.96 16.49
N VAL A 203 11.40 12.13 16.70
CA VAL A 203 9.95 12.28 16.95
C VAL A 203 9.16 11.82 15.72
N GLN A 204 8.12 11.02 15.96
CA GLN A 204 7.22 10.46 14.95
C GLN A 204 7.96 9.65 13.88
N PRO A 205 8.51 8.47 14.22
CA PRO A 205 9.12 7.57 13.25
C PRO A 205 8.07 7.11 12.23
N TYR A 206 8.16 7.69 11.02
CA TYR A 206 7.11 7.63 10.00
C TYR A 206 7.24 6.41 9.09
N SER A 207 8.46 6.07 8.71
CA SER A 207 8.71 4.96 7.80
C SER A 207 10.05 4.28 8.04
N MET A 208 10.10 2.98 7.80
CA MET A 208 11.27 2.14 7.95
C MET A 208 11.48 1.24 6.75
N VAL A 209 12.73 1.06 6.33
CA VAL A 209 13.14 0.02 5.36
C VAL A 209 14.40 -0.67 5.86
N LEU A 210 14.57 -1.94 5.50
CA LEU A 210 15.77 -2.74 5.80
C LEU A 210 16.68 -2.75 4.57
N ASP A 211 17.95 -2.45 4.74
CA ASP A 211 18.94 -2.54 3.68
C ASP A 211 19.62 -3.92 3.60
N LYS A 212 20.42 -4.12 2.56
CA LYS A 212 21.15 -5.39 2.34
C LYS A 212 22.23 -5.71 3.39
N ASN A 213 22.54 -4.77 4.27
CA ASN A 213 23.53 -4.92 5.34
C ASN A 213 22.88 -5.07 6.72
N ASP A 214 21.59 -5.45 6.76
CA ASP A 214 20.82 -5.60 7.99
C ASP A 214 20.72 -4.30 8.82
N THR A 215 20.72 -3.15 8.14
CA THR A 215 20.49 -1.84 8.77
C THR A 215 19.06 -1.37 8.47
N LEU A 216 18.31 -1.06 9.50
CA LEU A 216 17.03 -0.37 9.38
C LEU A 216 17.30 1.12 9.20
N TRP A 217 16.75 1.68 8.14
CA TRP A 217 16.71 3.12 7.92
C TRP A 217 15.34 3.64 8.30
N VAL A 218 15.32 4.73 9.06
CA VAL A 218 14.08 5.30 9.61
C VAL A 218 14.05 6.78 9.32
N VAL A 219 12.94 7.27 8.75
CA VAL A 219 12.63 8.70 8.72
C VAL A 219 11.65 9.04 9.82
N CYS A 220 11.95 10.13 10.53
CA CYS A 220 11.14 10.69 11.60
C CYS A 220 10.63 12.06 11.15
N ASP A 221 9.31 12.29 11.28
CA ASP A 221 8.66 13.54 10.82
C ASP A 221 9.01 14.76 11.68
N GLY A 222 9.48 14.55 12.90
CA GLY A 222 9.82 15.62 13.83
C GLY A 222 8.63 16.22 14.59
N GLY A 223 7.41 15.83 14.24
CA GLY A 223 6.18 16.36 14.82
C GLY A 223 5.74 17.70 14.20
N ASN A 224 4.54 18.13 14.57
CA ASN A 224 3.96 19.40 14.14
C ASN A 224 3.06 19.99 15.25
N GLU A 225 2.50 21.18 15.05
CA GLU A 225 1.66 21.88 16.03
C GLU A 225 0.40 21.11 16.49
N TYR A 226 -0.02 20.08 15.75
CA TYR A 226 -1.16 19.22 16.08
C TYR A 226 -0.72 17.91 16.77
N SER A 227 0.58 17.64 16.88
CA SER A 227 1.10 16.43 17.51
C SER A 227 0.88 16.48 19.02
N GLN A 228 0.30 15.42 19.57
CA GLN A 228 0.10 15.25 21.02
C GLN A 228 1.26 14.44 21.61
N LEU A 229 2.45 15.02 21.61
CA LEU A 229 3.67 14.34 22.05
C LEU A 229 3.63 14.01 23.54
N PRO A 230 4.34 12.95 24.00
CA PRO A 230 4.46 12.60 25.40
C PRO A 230 5.10 13.74 26.21
N GLU A 231 4.87 13.74 27.54
CA GLU A 231 5.49 14.70 28.42
C GLU A 231 7.03 14.66 28.32
N GLY A 232 7.63 15.82 28.09
CA GLY A 232 9.08 15.97 27.92
C GLY A 232 9.58 15.78 26.50
N VAL A 233 8.76 15.32 25.57
CA VAL A 233 9.08 15.24 24.14
C VAL A 233 8.64 16.51 23.44
N THR A 234 9.53 17.12 22.67
CA THR A 234 9.28 18.36 21.92
C THR A 234 9.43 18.12 20.44
N MET A 235 8.75 18.93 19.63
CA MET A 235 8.94 18.94 18.17
C MET A 235 10.42 19.21 17.85
N GLU A 236 10.87 18.57 16.78
CA GLU A 236 12.23 18.74 16.22
C GLU A 236 12.19 18.79 14.69
N ALA A 237 13.34 18.99 14.06
CA ALA A 237 13.43 18.86 12.61
C ALA A 237 13.22 17.41 12.17
N PRO A 238 12.61 17.16 11.00
CA PRO A 238 12.56 15.83 10.43
C PRO A 238 13.98 15.26 10.29
N SER A 239 14.15 13.96 10.46
CA SER A 239 15.47 13.36 10.56
C SER A 239 15.54 11.96 9.95
N LEU A 240 16.74 11.59 9.46
CA LEU A 240 17.06 10.23 9.03
C LEU A 240 17.91 9.53 10.09
N TRP A 241 17.54 8.32 10.40
CA TRP A 241 18.20 7.44 11.37
C TRP A 241 18.59 6.11 10.74
N LYS A 242 19.63 5.49 11.26
CA LYS A 242 20.00 4.10 10.98
C LYS A 242 20.09 3.32 12.28
N ILE A 243 19.64 2.07 12.23
CA ILE A 243 19.55 1.18 13.38
C ILE A 243 20.13 -0.17 12.98
N SER A 244 21.06 -0.69 13.75
CA SER A 244 21.52 -2.07 13.60
C SER A 244 20.40 -3.03 13.97
N ALA A 245 19.96 -3.88 13.05
CA ALA A 245 18.92 -4.87 13.34
C ALA A 245 19.40 -5.93 14.35
N GLU A 246 20.71 -6.14 14.47
CA GLU A 246 21.29 -7.06 15.44
C GLU A 246 21.35 -6.50 16.86
N THR A 247 21.94 -5.29 17.01
CA THR A 247 22.28 -4.70 18.32
C THR A 247 21.27 -3.70 18.84
N HIS A 248 20.35 -3.21 17.96
CA HIS A 248 19.38 -2.15 18.20
C HIS A 248 20.03 -0.77 18.46
N GLU A 249 21.32 -0.61 18.15
CA GLU A 249 22.00 0.68 18.24
C GLU A 249 21.43 1.63 17.19
N ALA A 250 20.84 2.74 17.65
CA ALA A 250 20.26 3.78 16.81
C ALA A 250 21.19 4.97 16.72
N THR A 251 21.43 5.46 15.51
CA THR A 251 22.28 6.62 15.24
C THR A 251 21.57 7.56 14.28
N LYS A 252 21.45 8.85 14.65
CA LYS A 252 20.98 9.89 13.74
C LYS A 252 22.02 10.13 12.63
N VAL A 253 21.56 10.09 11.37
CA VAL A 253 22.42 10.32 10.22
C VAL A 253 22.52 11.82 9.95
N PHE A 254 21.36 12.50 9.81
CA PHE A 254 21.26 13.96 9.69
C PHE A 254 19.84 14.45 9.96
N ASP A 255 19.70 15.75 10.17
CA ASP A 255 18.43 16.46 10.21
C ASP A 255 18.15 17.10 8.85
N PHE A 256 16.87 17.09 8.44
CA PHE A 256 16.39 17.84 7.29
C PHE A 256 16.09 19.30 7.70
N GLU A 257 15.66 20.11 6.74
CA GLU A 257 15.30 21.49 7.01
C GLU A 257 14.10 21.56 7.98
N ALA A 258 14.20 22.42 8.98
CA ALA A 258 13.14 22.59 9.97
C ALA A 258 11.86 23.14 9.32
N GLY A 259 10.73 22.53 9.66
CA GLY A 259 9.42 22.89 9.11
C GLY A 259 9.09 22.23 7.77
N GLY A 260 10.01 21.45 7.23
CA GLY A 260 9.71 20.54 6.12
C GLY A 260 8.97 19.28 6.57
N TRP A 261 8.53 18.48 5.65
CA TRP A 261 7.85 17.21 5.89
C TRP A 261 8.17 16.19 4.80
N PHE A 262 8.11 14.91 5.13
CA PHE A 262 8.15 13.85 4.14
C PHE A 262 6.80 13.73 3.42
N ARG A 263 6.82 13.78 2.09
CA ARG A 263 5.63 13.58 1.24
C ARG A 263 5.38 12.11 0.94
N SER A 264 6.40 11.28 1.09
CA SER A 264 6.30 9.84 0.91
C SER A 264 6.94 9.08 2.06
N ARG A 265 6.70 7.79 2.11
CA ARG A 265 7.47 6.86 2.91
C ARG A 265 8.82 6.60 2.27
N LEU A 266 9.78 6.05 3.02
CA LEU A 266 10.99 5.48 2.46
C LEU A 266 10.65 4.31 1.53
N ALA A 267 11.34 4.24 0.41
CA ALA A 267 11.44 3.06 -0.42
C ALA A 267 12.92 2.66 -0.56
N ILE A 268 13.14 1.43 -0.94
CA ILE A 268 14.48 0.89 -1.20
C ILE A 268 14.43 0.10 -2.51
N ASN A 269 15.51 0.11 -3.29
CA ASN A 269 15.58 -0.66 -4.52
C ASN A 269 15.71 -2.17 -4.27
N GLY A 270 15.56 -2.98 -5.33
CA GLY A 270 15.62 -4.44 -5.24
C GLY A 270 16.97 -4.98 -4.76
N SER A 271 18.06 -4.27 -5.05
CA SER A 271 19.42 -4.61 -4.56
C SER A 271 19.64 -4.23 -3.09
N GLY A 272 18.73 -3.46 -2.49
CA GLY A 272 18.79 -3.07 -1.08
C GLY A 272 19.93 -2.09 -0.75
N ASP A 273 20.37 -1.29 -1.71
CA ASP A 273 21.52 -0.40 -1.53
C ASP A 273 21.25 1.09 -1.80
N THR A 274 20.06 1.43 -2.25
CA THR A 274 19.67 2.82 -2.50
C THR A 274 18.31 3.12 -1.88
N LEU A 275 18.26 4.13 -1.03
CA LEU A 275 17.04 4.64 -0.39
C LEU A 275 16.42 5.71 -1.26
N TYR A 276 15.09 5.74 -1.33
CA TYR A 276 14.34 6.75 -2.06
C TYR A 276 13.23 7.34 -1.17
N PHE A 277 12.98 8.64 -1.32
CA PHE A 277 11.88 9.35 -0.67
C PHE A 277 11.56 10.66 -1.39
N ILE A 278 10.38 11.20 -1.13
CA ILE A 278 9.96 12.53 -1.57
C ILE A 278 9.96 13.46 -0.35
N TYR A 279 10.72 14.52 -0.43
CA TYR A 279 10.73 15.62 0.53
C TYR A 279 10.33 16.93 -0.18
N ASP A 280 11.26 17.73 -0.64
CA ASP A 280 11.07 18.86 -1.56
C ASP A 280 11.25 18.45 -3.03
N ALA A 281 11.91 17.32 -3.25
CA ALA A 281 12.17 16.65 -4.52
C ALA A 281 12.24 15.14 -4.29
N VAL A 282 12.49 14.35 -5.32
CA VAL A 282 12.80 12.91 -5.17
C VAL A 282 14.31 12.77 -4.92
N TRP A 283 14.62 12.22 -3.78
CA TRP A 283 15.98 11.97 -3.35
C TRP A 283 16.32 10.49 -3.39
N ALA A 284 17.56 10.19 -3.79
CA ALA A 284 18.13 8.85 -3.76
C ALA A 284 19.42 8.89 -2.94
N ILE A 285 19.53 8.05 -1.91
CA ILE A 285 20.70 7.97 -1.03
C ILE A 285 21.35 6.60 -1.17
N ASP A 286 22.62 6.56 -1.59
CA ASP A 286 23.44 5.35 -1.51
C ASP A 286 23.73 5.04 -0.03
N ILE A 287 23.34 3.84 0.44
CA ILE A 287 23.53 3.40 1.83
C ILE A 287 25.00 3.36 2.26
N ALA A 288 25.93 3.16 1.33
CA ALA A 288 27.36 3.12 1.65
C ALA A 288 27.89 4.48 2.11
N THR A 289 27.32 5.56 1.59
CA THR A 289 27.67 6.92 2.03
C THR A 289 26.74 7.43 3.13
N GLY A 290 25.46 7.11 3.04
CA GLY A 290 24.42 7.62 3.93
C GLY A 290 24.22 9.12 3.84
N ASN A 291 24.78 9.78 2.85
CA ASN A 291 24.73 11.23 2.69
C ASN A 291 23.66 11.63 1.69
N LEU A 292 22.98 12.75 1.99
CA LEU A 292 22.12 13.39 1.00
C LEU A 292 23.02 13.93 -0.15
N PRO A 293 22.73 13.58 -1.42
CA PRO A 293 23.50 14.13 -2.55
C PRO A 293 23.28 15.64 -2.69
N ALA A 294 24.14 16.31 -3.45
CA ALA A 294 24.05 17.75 -3.66
C ALA A 294 22.84 18.17 -4.50
N GLU A 295 22.40 17.28 -5.38
CA GLU A 295 21.27 17.50 -6.28
C GLU A 295 20.27 16.34 -6.12
N PRO A 296 18.95 16.61 -6.23
CA PRO A 296 17.95 15.56 -6.22
C PRO A 296 18.02 14.69 -7.47
N LEU A 297 17.53 13.47 -7.38
CA LEU A 297 17.42 12.57 -8.53
C LEU A 297 16.35 13.06 -9.53
N ILE A 298 15.20 13.51 -9.03
CA ILE A 298 14.11 14.05 -9.85
C ILE A 298 13.61 15.33 -9.20
N THR A 299 13.64 16.42 -9.96
CA THR A 299 12.99 17.67 -9.55
C THR A 299 11.49 17.53 -9.77
N ILE A 300 10.70 17.90 -8.78
CA ILE A 300 9.23 17.85 -8.83
C ILE A 300 8.66 19.28 -8.78
N GLU A 301 7.53 19.48 -9.48
CA GLU A 301 6.77 20.73 -9.42
C GLU A 301 5.48 20.52 -8.62
N GLY A 302 5.10 21.52 -7.83
CA GLY A 302 3.86 21.47 -7.03
C GLY A 302 3.96 20.64 -5.74
N TYR A 303 2.83 20.20 -5.23
CA TYR A 303 2.70 19.54 -3.92
C TYR A 303 1.87 18.25 -3.96
N GLY A 304 1.50 17.78 -5.15
CA GLY A 304 0.65 16.61 -5.33
C GLY A 304 1.36 15.26 -5.17
N GLN A 305 2.70 15.24 -5.25
CA GLN A 305 3.47 14.00 -5.12
C GLN A 305 3.35 13.47 -3.69
N TYR A 306 2.71 12.29 -3.56
CA TYR A 306 2.22 11.79 -2.28
C TYR A 306 2.67 10.37 -1.95
N GLY A 307 3.24 9.66 -2.90
CA GLY A 307 3.74 8.30 -2.71
C GLY A 307 4.86 7.94 -3.65
N ILE A 308 5.75 7.07 -3.21
CA ILE A 308 6.85 6.52 -4.00
C ILE A 308 6.90 5.00 -3.85
N GLY A 309 7.25 4.30 -4.91
CA GLY A 309 7.58 2.88 -4.91
C GLY A 309 8.67 2.60 -5.92
N ILE A 310 9.51 1.63 -5.62
CA ILE A 310 10.57 1.18 -6.51
C ILE A 310 10.24 -0.25 -6.92
N ASP A 311 10.19 -0.51 -8.20
CA ASP A 311 10.05 -1.87 -8.71
C ASP A 311 11.32 -2.66 -8.38
N PRO A 312 11.23 -3.74 -7.59
CA PRO A 312 12.42 -4.45 -7.11
C PRO A 312 13.16 -5.23 -8.21
N VAL A 313 12.58 -5.35 -9.42
CA VAL A 313 13.16 -6.08 -10.55
C VAL A 313 13.73 -5.13 -11.59
N SER A 314 12.94 -4.17 -12.08
CA SER A 314 13.38 -3.19 -13.07
C SER A 314 14.10 -1.98 -12.47
N GLU A 315 13.96 -1.76 -11.17
CA GLU A 315 14.40 -0.58 -10.42
C GLU A 315 13.74 0.74 -10.87
N ASP A 316 12.66 0.65 -11.63
CA ASP A 316 11.87 1.82 -12.03
C ASP A 316 11.21 2.47 -10.82
N ILE A 317 11.19 3.79 -10.86
CA ILE A 317 10.65 4.65 -9.79
C ILE A 317 9.22 5.02 -10.16
N TYR A 318 8.26 4.69 -9.29
CA TYR A 318 6.86 5.07 -9.43
C TYR A 318 6.52 6.16 -8.43
N ILE A 319 6.06 7.30 -8.93
CA ILE A 319 5.64 8.45 -8.12
C ILE A 319 4.13 8.62 -8.26
N ALA A 320 3.42 8.56 -7.15
CA ALA A 320 2.00 8.84 -7.10
C ALA A 320 1.78 10.34 -6.91
N ASP A 321 1.05 10.96 -7.84
CA ASP A 321 0.67 12.37 -7.79
C ASP A 321 -0.83 12.52 -7.55
N ALA A 322 -1.19 13.01 -6.37
CA ALA A 322 -2.56 13.31 -5.96
C ALA A 322 -3.09 14.62 -6.54
N LYS A 323 -2.27 15.35 -7.30
CA LYS A 323 -2.59 16.65 -7.93
C LYS A 323 -3.10 17.69 -6.92
N ASP A 324 -4.40 17.92 -6.95
CA ASP A 324 -5.09 18.88 -6.08
C ASP A 324 -5.80 18.21 -4.88
N TYR A 325 -5.57 16.91 -4.65
CA TYR A 325 -6.22 16.08 -3.61
C TYR A 325 -7.75 15.98 -3.73
N ALA A 326 -8.32 16.44 -4.83
CA ALA A 326 -9.76 16.46 -5.10
C ALA A 326 -10.13 15.80 -6.43
N SER A 327 -9.23 15.80 -7.39
CA SER A 327 -9.35 15.13 -8.68
C SER A 327 -8.68 13.77 -8.68
N ASN A 328 -8.96 12.95 -9.69
CA ASN A 328 -8.20 11.75 -9.93
C ASN A 328 -6.72 12.08 -10.09
N GLY A 329 -5.89 11.29 -9.42
CA GLY A 329 -4.46 11.40 -9.49
C GLY A 329 -3.86 10.65 -10.69
N GLU A 330 -2.56 10.67 -10.75
CA GLU A 330 -1.80 9.92 -11.75
C GLU A 330 -0.56 9.29 -11.13
N VAL A 331 0.06 8.41 -11.85
CA VAL A 331 1.35 7.82 -11.52
C VAL A 331 2.32 8.16 -12.63
N LEU A 332 3.47 8.69 -12.24
CA LEU A 332 4.61 8.92 -13.13
C LEU A 332 5.62 7.81 -12.89
N ARG A 333 6.02 7.13 -13.97
CA ARG A 333 7.06 6.08 -13.95
C ARG A 333 8.35 6.64 -14.54
N TYR A 334 9.42 6.54 -13.79
CA TYR A 334 10.76 6.98 -14.19
C TYR A 334 11.73 5.80 -14.21
N SER A 335 12.81 5.91 -14.97
CA SER A 335 13.95 5.00 -14.86
C SER A 335 14.69 5.23 -13.53
N SER A 336 15.58 4.31 -13.17
CA SER A 336 16.48 4.45 -12.02
C SER A 336 17.37 5.71 -12.09
N GLU A 337 17.60 6.24 -13.31
CA GLU A 337 18.37 7.47 -13.57
C GLU A 337 17.50 8.74 -13.51
N GLY A 338 16.19 8.61 -13.27
CA GLY A 338 15.26 9.73 -13.16
C GLY A 338 14.70 10.23 -14.50
N GLU A 339 14.75 9.44 -15.57
CA GLU A 339 14.15 9.77 -16.86
C GLU A 339 12.69 9.29 -16.90
N LEU A 340 11.75 10.18 -17.27
CA LEU A 340 10.33 9.85 -17.36
C LEU A 340 10.08 8.82 -18.48
N ILE A 341 9.52 7.66 -18.12
CA ILE A 341 9.20 6.56 -19.05
C ILE A 341 7.73 6.61 -19.46
N ASP A 342 6.82 6.84 -18.49
CA ASP A 342 5.39 6.71 -18.70
C ASP A 342 4.59 7.50 -17.64
N THR A 343 3.32 7.79 -17.98
CA THR A 343 2.37 8.41 -17.06
C THR A 343 0.99 7.80 -17.29
N PHE A 344 0.27 7.48 -16.21
CA PHE A 344 -1.07 6.92 -16.31
C PHE A 344 -1.99 7.42 -15.20
N GLU A 345 -3.27 7.60 -15.52
CA GLU A 345 -4.29 8.06 -14.58
C GLU A 345 -4.75 6.90 -13.67
N VAL A 346 -5.00 7.24 -12.40
CA VAL A 346 -5.52 6.35 -11.37
C VAL A 346 -6.61 7.06 -10.56
N GLY A 347 -7.04 6.50 -9.44
CA GLY A 347 -8.07 7.08 -8.59
C GLY A 347 -7.58 8.26 -7.75
N LEU A 348 -8.44 8.67 -6.83
CA LEU A 348 -8.24 9.82 -5.96
C LEU A 348 -7.21 9.52 -4.88
N MET A 349 -6.21 10.41 -4.71
CA MET A 349 -5.12 10.30 -3.73
C MET A 349 -4.34 8.97 -3.82
N PRO A 350 -3.68 8.68 -4.96
CA PRO A 350 -2.80 7.53 -5.06
C PRO A 350 -1.61 7.68 -4.12
N SER A 351 -1.20 6.61 -3.43
CA SER A 351 -0.19 6.74 -2.38
C SER A 351 0.72 5.53 -2.18
N LYS A 352 0.29 4.32 -2.52
CA LYS A 352 1.05 3.09 -2.22
C LYS A 352 1.09 2.16 -3.42
N PHE A 353 2.18 1.40 -3.48
CA PHE A 353 2.48 0.47 -4.54
C PHE A 353 2.75 -0.92 -3.98
N ALA A 354 2.36 -1.95 -4.73
CA ALA A 354 2.76 -3.33 -4.48
C ALA A 354 3.14 -3.98 -5.82
N PHE A 355 4.40 -4.35 -5.95
CA PHE A 355 4.99 -4.88 -7.17
C PHE A 355 4.93 -6.41 -7.20
N PHE A 356 4.74 -6.97 -8.39
CA PHE A 356 4.94 -8.39 -8.61
C PHE A 356 6.44 -8.66 -8.68
N ALA A 357 7.05 -8.94 -7.54
CA ALA A 357 8.37 -9.51 -7.46
C ALA A 357 8.22 -11.04 -7.33
N GLU A 358 8.87 -11.81 -8.17
CA GLU A 358 8.98 -13.27 -8.02
C GLU A 358 10.18 -13.65 -7.16
#